data_885cae1a60b39857d57d821fc5e12aea
#
_entry.id   885cae1a60b39857d57d821fc5e12aea
#
_cell.length_a   1.000
_cell.length_b   1.000
_cell.length_c   1.000
_cell.angle_alpha   90.00
_cell.angle_beta   90.00
_cell.angle_gamma   90.00
#
_symmetry.space_group_name_H-M   'P 1'
#
loop_
_entity.id
_entity.type
_entity.pdbx_description
1 polymer ?
#
loop_
_entity_poly.entity_id
_entity_poly.type
_entity_poly.pdbx_seq_one_letter_code
_entity_poly.pdbx_strand_id
1 'polypeptide(L)'
;MAAAYLIQQRPTLLYVSGPVSYLERDVGRDAIERAIDQLMRVMDATGCRVIMDHHALRDVGFAERFARLWETGRVVTAAAYLGLDVGPLESRRNRAWTAARKPPARVPVPRVKIDDRTPRRFAKGGFTD
;
A
#
# COMPACT_ATOMS: atom_id res chain seq x y z
N MET A 1 -17.22 3.67 6.39
CA MET A 1 -16.74 4.00 7.75
C MET A 1 -15.37 4.67 7.77
N ALA A 2 -14.32 4.13 7.13
CA ALA A 2 -12.97 4.70 7.19
C ALA A 2 -12.86 6.16 6.72
N ALA A 3 -13.49 6.53 5.60
CA ALA A 3 -13.43 7.90 5.08
C ALA A 3 -14.04 8.93 6.04
N ALA A 4 -15.19 8.63 6.66
CA ALA A 4 -15.80 9.54 7.63
C ALA A 4 -14.90 9.79 8.83
N TYR A 5 -14.26 8.75 9.34
CA TYR A 5 -13.28 8.86 10.42
C TYR A 5 -12.09 9.75 10.02
N LEU A 6 -11.51 9.52 8.84
CA LEU A 6 -10.38 10.32 8.36
C LEU A 6 -10.75 11.79 8.16
N ILE A 7 -11.96 12.07 7.66
CA ILE A 7 -12.47 13.45 7.53
C ILE A 7 -12.57 14.12 8.90
N GLN A 8 -13.04 13.39 9.92
CA GLN A 8 -13.12 13.89 11.29
C GLN A 8 -11.75 14.17 11.89
N GLN A 9 -10.75 13.31 11.63
CA GLN A 9 -9.38 13.47 12.13
C GLN A 9 -8.59 14.60 11.44
N ARG A 10 -9.02 15.04 10.25
CA ARG A 10 -8.39 16.10 9.45
C ARG A 10 -6.87 15.94 9.30
N PRO A 11 -6.37 14.80 8.80
CA PRO A 11 -4.95 14.60 8.60
C PRO A 11 -4.41 15.63 7.59
N THR A 12 -3.16 16.03 7.74
CA THR A 12 -2.43 16.84 6.74
C THR A 12 -1.68 15.97 5.75
N LEU A 13 -1.29 14.77 6.18
CA LEU A 13 -0.64 13.74 5.37
C LEU A 13 -1.28 12.39 5.69
N LEU A 14 -1.60 11.63 4.65
CA LEU A 14 -2.18 10.30 4.75
C LEU A 14 -1.34 9.30 3.97
N TYR A 15 -0.92 8.22 4.63
CA TYR A 15 -0.28 7.09 3.96
C TYR A 15 -1.28 5.95 3.78
N VAL A 16 -1.44 5.48 2.54
CA VAL A 16 -2.38 4.40 2.19
C VAL A 16 -1.72 3.38 1.28
N SER A 17 -2.09 2.11 1.43
CA SER A 17 -1.66 1.06 0.51
C SER A 17 -2.27 1.21 -0.90
N GLY A 18 -3.38 1.94 -1.01
CA GLY A 18 -4.14 2.13 -2.24
C GLY A 18 -5.14 1.00 -2.53
N PRO A 19 -6.02 1.21 -3.52
CA PRO A 19 -6.95 0.20 -3.96
C PRO A 19 -6.25 -1.03 -4.56
N VAL A 20 -6.83 -2.21 -4.36
CA VAL A 20 -6.28 -3.51 -4.78
C VAL A 20 -6.64 -3.85 -6.24
N SER A 21 -6.36 -2.95 -7.18
CA SER A 21 -6.76 -3.08 -8.58
C SER A 21 -6.23 -4.36 -9.26
N TYR A 22 -5.11 -4.89 -8.82
CA TYR A 22 -4.57 -6.16 -9.30
C TYR A 22 -5.44 -7.39 -8.91
N LEU A 23 -6.39 -7.22 -8.00
CA LEU A 23 -7.41 -8.21 -7.62
C LEU A 23 -8.81 -7.83 -8.15
N GLU A 24 -8.92 -7.05 -9.21
CA GLU A 24 -10.22 -6.58 -9.75
C GLU A 24 -11.20 -7.72 -10.02
N ARG A 25 -10.70 -8.89 -10.44
CA ARG A 25 -11.55 -10.09 -10.68
C ARG A 25 -12.23 -10.59 -9.40
N ASP A 26 -11.61 -10.39 -8.25
CA ASP A 26 -12.10 -10.90 -6.96
C ASP A 26 -12.93 -9.85 -6.22
N VAL A 27 -12.51 -8.59 -6.26
CA VAL A 27 -13.16 -7.51 -5.50
C VAL A 27 -14.21 -6.74 -6.31
N GLY A 28 -14.14 -6.83 -7.65
CA GLY A 28 -14.99 -6.12 -8.58
C GLY A 28 -14.53 -4.68 -8.86
N ARG A 29 -14.75 -4.23 -10.09
CA ARG A 29 -14.39 -2.88 -10.54
C ARG A 29 -15.05 -1.79 -9.71
N ASP A 30 -16.33 -1.96 -9.38
CA ASP A 30 -17.08 -0.98 -8.60
C ASP A 30 -16.48 -0.75 -7.20
N ALA A 31 -15.89 -1.77 -6.60
CA ALA A 31 -15.22 -1.63 -5.29
C ALA A 31 -13.97 -0.77 -5.41
N ILE A 32 -13.22 -0.90 -6.50
CA ILE A 32 -12.03 -0.10 -6.78
C ILE A 32 -12.42 1.36 -7.03
N GLU A 33 -13.43 1.61 -7.88
CA GLU A 33 -13.92 2.96 -8.16
C GLU A 33 -14.44 3.63 -6.88
N ARG A 34 -15.22 2.93 -6.06
CA ARG A 34 -15.65 3.45 -4.76
C ARG A 34 -14.47 3.79 -3.83
N ALA A 35 -13.40 3.01 -3.85
CA ALA A 35 -12.21 3.31 -3.05
C ALA A 35 -11.51 4.59 -3.54
N ILE A 36 -11.42 4.79 -4.85
CA ILE A 36 -10.91 6.02 -5.45
C ILE A 36 -11.78 7.22 -5.05
N ASP A 37 -13.10 7.12 -5.19
CA ASP A 37 -14.04 8.18 -4.83
C ASP A 37 -13.97 8.54 -3.33
N GLN A 38 -13.84 7.54 -2.45
CA GLN A 38 -13.69 7.78 -1.02
C GLN A 38 -12.37 8.51 -0.71
N LEU A 39 -11.30 8.18 -1.38
CA LEU A 39 -10.02 8.85 -1.20
C LEU A 39 -10.07 10.31 -1.70
N MET A 40 -10.68 10.54 -2.87
CA MET A 40 -10.96 11.88 -3.39
C MET A 40 -11.76 12.71 -2.38
N ARG A 41 -12.85 12.13 -1.85
CA ARG A 41 -13.69 12.79 -0.83
C ARG A 41 -12.90 13.17 0.42
N VAL A 42 -12.02 12.31 0.91
CA VAL A 42 -11.17 12.62 2.08
C VAL A 42 -10.24 13.79 1.76
N MET A 43 -9.57 13.75 0.61
CA MET A 43 -8.67 14.82 0.19
C MET A 43 -9.39 16.17 0.04
N ASP A 44 -10.58 16.17 -0.53
CA ASP A 44 -11.36 17.41 -0.72
C ASP A 44 -11.86 18.00 0.60
N ALA A 45 -12.27 17.13 1.53
CA ALA A 45 -12.77 17.58 2.84
C ALA A 45 -11.66 18.03 3.80
N THR A 46 -10.43 17.51 3.67
CA THR A 46 -9.33 17.76 4.62
C THR A 46 -8.20 18.61 4.05
N GLY A 47 -8.05 18.66 2.72
CA GLY A 47 -6.89 19.26 2.06
C GLY A 47 -5.60 18.42 2.19
N CYS A 48 -5.69 17.19 2.67
CA CYS A 48 -4.51 16.36 2.92
C CYS A 48 -3.76 15.99 1.64
N ARG A 49 -2.45 15.79 1.79
CA ARG A 49 -1.63 15.07 0.81
C ARG A 49 -1.68 13.58 1.09
N VAL A 50 -1.53 12.77 0.05
CA VAL A 50 -1.60 11.31 0.16
C VAL A 50 -0.33 10.68 -0.42
N ILE A 51 0.28 9.80 0.34
CA ILE A 51 1.29 8.88 -0.16
C ILE A 51 0.56 7.56 -0.42
N MET A 52 0.46 7.17 -1.69
CA MET A 52 -0.19 5.93 -2.11
C MET A 52 0.86 4.98 -2.68
N ASP A 53 0.91 3.76 -2.13
CA ASP A 53 1.96 2.82 -2.48
C ASP A 53 1.43 1.37 -2.47
N HIS A 54 2.32 0.44 -2.33
CA HIS A 54 2.14 -0.99 -2.11
C HIS A 54 1.05 -1.66 -2.97
N HIS A 55 -0.22 -1.59 -2.59
CA HIS A 55 -1.29 -2.26 -3.36
C HIS A 55 -1.55 -1.60 -4.71
N ALA A 56 -1.57 -0.28 -4.77
CA ALA A 56 -1.79 0.43 -6.03
C ALA A 56 -0.67 0.13 -7.04
N LEU A 57 0.59 0.08 -6.60
CA LEU A 57 1.76 -0.13 -7.47
C LEU A 57 1.98 -1.59 -7.88
N ARG A 58 1.18 -2.54 -7.39
CA ARG A 58 1.19 -3.94 -7.87
C ARG A 58 0.53 -4.10 -9.24
N ASP A 59 -0.37 -3.22 -9.59
CA ASP A 59 -0.99 -3.18 -10.92
C ASP A 59 0.01 -2.62 -11.94
N VAL A 60 0.21 -3.31 -13.05
CA VAL A 60 1.09 -2.82 -14.14
C VAL A 60 0.54 -1.53 -14.74
N GLY A 61 -0.79 -1.40 -14.79
CA GLY A 61 -1.49 -0.23 -15.32
C GLY A 61 -1.82 0.83 -14.27
N PHE A 62 -1.08 0.88 -13.15
CA PHE A 62 -1.41 1.77 -12.03
C PHE A 62 -1.45 3.25 -12.41
N ALA A 63 -0.65 3.69 -13.37
CA ALA A 63 -0.59 5.07 -13.79
C ALA A 63 -1.92 5.52 -14.40
N GLU A 64 -2.44 4.76 -15.35
CA GLU A 64 -3.73 5.03 -16.02
C GLU A 64 -4.91 4.72 -15.09
N ARG A 65 -4.83 3.63 -14.33
CA ARG A 65 -5.89 3.19 -13.41
C ARG A 65 -6.21 4.25 -12.37
N PHE A 66 -5.21 4.92 -11.86
CA PHE A 66 -5.35 5.92 -10.81
C PHE A 66 -5.07 7.35 -11.31
N ALA A 67 -5.20 7.60 -12.62
CA ALA A 67 -4.96 8.92 -13.24
C ALA A 67 -5.70 10.05 -12.51
N ARG A 68 -6.99 9.86 -12.18
CA ARG A 68 -7.80 10.81 -11.42
C ARG A 68 -7.18 11.23 -10.08
N LEU A 69 -6.46 10.33 -9.43
CA LEU A 69 -5.78 10.61 -8.15
C LEU A 69 -4.47 11.37 -8.39
N TRP A 70 -3.66 10.89 -9.36
CA TRP A 70 -2.38 11.54 -9.68
C TRP A 70 -2.55 12.96 -10.20
N GLU A 71 -3.55 13.21 -11.03
CA GLU A 71 -3.88 14.51 -11.61
C GLU A 71 -4.24 15.58 -10.58
N THR A 72 -4.64 15.20 -9.37
CA THR A 72 -4.87 16.15 -8.27
C THR A 72 -3.59 16.85 -7.82
N GLY A 73 -2.40 16.32 -8.12
CA GLY A 73 -1.12 16.78 -7.60
C GLY A 73 -0.93 16.59 -6.09
N ARG A 74 -1.93 16.02 -5.41
CA ARG A 74 -1.91 15.77 -3.95
C ARG A 74 -1.58 14.33 -3.60
N VAL A 75 -1.63 13.41 -4.58
CA VAL A 75 -1.29 12.00 -4.42
C VAL A 75 0.06 11.74 -5.07
N VAL A 76 0.97 11.11 -4.34
CA VAL A 76 2.30 10.73 -4.82
C VAL A 76 2.63 9.30 -4.36
N THR A 77 3.57 8.65 -5.02
CA THR A 77 4.14 7.39 -4.51
C THR A 77 5.14 7.68 -3.40
N ALA A 78 5.49 6.66 -2.57
CA ALA A 78 6.51 6.81 -1.54
C ALA A 78 7.88 7.18 -2.16
N ALA A 79 8.24 6.58 -3.31
CA ALA A 79 9.46 6.93 -4.02
C ALA A 79 9.47 8.41 -4.44
N ALA A 80 8.40 8.88 -5.10
CA ALA A 80 8.28 10.27 -5.53
C ALA A 80 8.27 11.25 -4.35
N TYR A 81 7.65 10.88 -3.22
CA TYR A 81 7.68 11.68 -2.00
C TYR A 81 9.08 11.89 -1.44
N LEU A 82 9.96 10.89 -1.61
CA LEU A 82 11.37 10.93 -1.23
C LEU A 82 12.29 11.52 -2.32
N GLY A 83 11.75 11.98 -3.45
CA GLY A 83 12.54 12.48 -4.57
C GLY A 83 13.28 11.39 -5.36
N LEU A 84 12.81 10.15 -5.28
CA LEU A 84 13.38 9.00 -5.96
C LEU A 84 12.54 8.64 -7.21
N ASP A 85 13.17 7.95 -8.16
CA ASP A 85 12.46 7.43 -9.32
C ASP A 85 11.45 6.35 -8.94
N VAL A 86 10.29 6.37 -9.59
CA VAL A 86 9.24 5.37 -9.39
C VAL A 86 9.62 4.09 -10.14
N GLY A 87 10.09 3.09 -9.39
CA GLY A 87 10.47 1.79 -9.94
C GLY A 87 9.60 0.65 -9.37
N PRO A 88 8.36 0.42 -9.87
CA PRO A 88 7.43 -0.54 -9.29
C PRO A 88 7.88 -1.99 -9.55
N LEU A 89 8.78 -2.50 -8.71
CA LEU A 89 9.32 -3.87 -8.82
C LEU A 89 8.22 -4.93 -8.62
N GLU A 90 7.27 -4.68 -7.74
CA GLU A 90 6.19 -5.63 -7.44
C GLU A 90 5.27 -5.90 -8.63
N SER A 91 4.96 -4.91 -9.45
CA SER A 91 4.17 -5.09 -10.67
C SER A 91 4.89 -5.92 -11.73
N ARG A 92 6.21 -5.93 -11.69
CA ARG A 92 7.10 -6.66 -12.62
C ARG A 92 7.59 -8.00 -12.07
N ARG A 93 7.24 -8.34 -10.84
CA ARG A 93 7.74 -9.52 -10.13
C ARG A 93 7.58 -10.81 -10.94
N ASN A 94 6.41 -11.06 -11.50
CA ASN A 94 6.15 -12.26 -12.30
C ASN A 94 7.04 -12.31 -13.55
N ARG A 95 7.29 -11.19 -14.20
CA ARG A 95 8.20 -11.12 -15.37
C ARG A 95 9.65 -11.36 -14.96
N ALA A 96 10.07 -10.81 -13.84
CA ALA A 96 11.42 -11.02 -13.31
C ALA A 96 11.67 -12.49 -12.96
N TRP A 97 10.70 -13.17 -12.34
CA TRP A 97 10.77 -14.60 -12.05
C TRP A 97 10.81 -15.46 -13.32
N THR A 98 10.01 -15.11 -14.33
CA THR A 98 9.99 -15.85 -15.60
C THR A 98 11.30 -15.65 -16.40
N ALA A 99 11.90 -14.47 -16.31
CA ALA A 99 13.16 -14.16 -16.95
C ALA A 99 14.39 -14.76 -16.22
N ALA A 100 14.26 -15.04 -14.92
CA ALA A 100 15.32 -15.65 -14.14
C ALA A 100 15.43 -17.15 -14.52
N ARG A 101 16.43 -17.50 -15.34
CA ARG A 101 16.71 -18.88 -15.77
C ARG A 101 17.07 -19.84 -14.63
N LYS A 102 17.36 -19.34 -13.45
CA LYS A 102 17.65 -20.10 -12.24
C LYS A 102 17.30 -19.25 -11.02
N PRO A 103 16.47 -19.71 -10.10
CA PRO A 103 16.27 -18.99 -8.85
C PRO A 103 17.65 -18.89 -8.15
N PRO A 104 17.98 -17.73 -7.57
CA PRO A 104 19.19 -17.63 -6.77
C PRO A 104 19.17 -18.70 -5.69
N ALA A 105 20.31 -19.33 -5.44
CA ALA A 105 20.46 -20.29 -4.35
C ALA A 105 19.88 -19.64 -3.08
N ARG A 106 19.03 -20.37 -2.37
CA ARG A 106 18.48 -19.87 -1.10
C ARG A 106 19.65 -19.54 -0.20
N VAL A 107 19.85 -18.24 0.06
CA VAL A 107 20.79 -17.83 1.10
C VAL A 107 20.25 -18.40 2.41
N PRO A 108 21.03 -19.23 3.13
CA PRO A 108 20.58 -19.75 4.41
C PRO A 108 20.29 -18.56 5.33
N VAL A 109 19.05 -18.38 5.72
CA VAL A 109 18.73 -17.40 6.75
C VAL A 109 19.33 -17.90 8.06
N PRO A 110 20.23 -17.16 8.70
CA PRO A 110 20.78 -17.56 9.98
C PRO A 110 19.61 -17.79 10.93
N ARG A 111 19.52 -18.99 11.52
CA ARG A 111 18.56 -19.24 12.59
C ARG A 111 19.00 -18.40 13.76
N VAL A 112 18.32 -17.29 14.01
CA VAL A 112 18.47 -16.55 15.25
C VAL A 112 18.00 -17.48 16.37
N LYS A 113 18.93 -17.96 17.19
CA LYS A 113 18.57 -18.63 18.43
C LYS A 113 17.91 -17.56 19.31
N ILE A 114 16.61 -17.62 19.42
CA ILE A 114 15.88 -16.81 20.39
C ILE A 114 16.26 -17.40 21.75
N ASP A 115 17.04 -16.64 22.54
CA ASP A 115 17.36 -16.99 23.91
C ASP A 115 16.04 -16.95 24.71
N ASP A 116 15.66 -18.09 25.32
CA ASP A 116 14.46 -18.22 26.13
C ASP A 116 14.44 -17.28 27.36
N ARG A 117 15.53 -16.55 27.61
CA ARG A 117 15.65 -15.55 28.67
C ARG A 117 15.07 -14.19 28.34
N THR A 118 14.58 -13.98 27.08
CA THR A 118 13.90 -12.74 26.73
C THR A 118 12.54 -12.70 27.44
N PRO A 119 12.29 -11.78 28.38
CA PRO A 119 11.02 -11.74 29.09
C PRO A 119 9.87 -11.53 28.09
N ARG A 120 8.90 -12.44 28.09
CA ARG A 120 7.67 -12.35 27.32
C ARG A 120 6.82 -11.16 27.79
N ARG A 121 7.20 -9.94 27.47
CA ARG A 121 6.47 -8.73 27.86
C ARG A 121 5.16 -8.49 27.09
N PHE A 122 4.78 -9.39 26.18
CA PHE A 122 3.57 -9.25 25.37
C PHE A 122 2.49 -10.31 25.57
N ALA A 123 2.60 -11.13 26.62
CA ALA A 123 1.53 -12.06 26.96
C ALA A 123 0.77 -11.51 28.18
N LYS A 124 -0.18 -10.61 27.96
CA LYS A 124 -1.39 -10.37 28.75
C LYS A 124 -1.93 -8.96 28.45
N GLY A 125 -2.56 -8.79 27.30
CA GLY A 125 -3.62 -7.83 27.09
C GLY A 125 -4.85 -8.65 26.75
N GLY A 126 -5.52 -9.18 27.76
CA GLY A 126 -6.82 -9.79 27.59
C GLY A 126 -7.79 -8.70 27.17
N PHE A 127 -8.40 -8.84 25.99
CA PHE A 127 -9.66 -8.19 25.69
C PHE A 127 -10.69 -8.85 26.59
N THR A 128 -11.18 -8.14 27.57
CA THR A 128 -12.46 -8.43 28.25
C THR A 128 -13.53 -7.63 27.55
N ASP A 129 -14.67 -8.31 27.31
CA ASP A 129 -15.93 -7.89 26.63
C ASP A 129 -16.40 -6.48 26.97
#